data_5f320aa509e6de23c224a0298ac5169e
#
_entry.id   5f320aa509e6de23c224a0298ac5169e
#
_cell.length_a   1.000
_cell.length_b   1.000
_cell.length_c   1.000
_cell.angle_alpha   90.00
_cell.angle_beta   90.00
_cell.angle_gamma   90.00
#
_symmetry.space_group_name_H-M   'P 1'
#
loop_
_entity.id
_entity.type
_entity.pdbx_description
1 polymer ?
#
loop_
_entity_poly.entity_id
_entity_poly.type
_entity_poly.pdbx_seq_one_letter_code
_entity_poly.pdbx_strand_id
1 'polypeptide(L)'
;MAGRAGGKREFERRREILRRLADTYPGSARQLCELEFADPFQLLVATILSAQCTDERVNMVTRDLFSRYPSADALAAANPEEVERIVYPTGFFRAKAANVLKVSAAVAERGGEVPSTMEELVRLPGVGRKTANVVISVAFGEPGLPVDTHVVRLSKRLGLTLSGDPVKIEAELMSWVPPAESGGLSLRLILHGRRVCKAKKPDCASCVLADLCPSAIAP
;
A
#
# COMPACT_ATOMS: atom_id res chain seq x y z
N MET A 1 -22.70 26.85 20.02
CA MET A 1 -22.81 26.99 18.55
C MET A 1 -21.49 26.95 17.80
N ALA A 2 -20.33 27.13 18.43
CA ALA A 2 -19.00 27.09 17.77
C ALA A 2 -18.57 25.70 17.23
N GLY A 3 -19.01 24.60 17.84
CA GLY A 3 -18.58 23.25 17.45
C GLY A 3 -19.09 22.77 16.08
N ARG A 4 -20.27 23.22 15.63
CA ARG A 4 -20.81 22.80 14.32
C ARG A 4 -20.13 23.49 13.13
N ALA A 5 -19.68 24.73 13.30
CA ALA A 5 -18.97 25.47 12.24
C ALA A 5 -17.53 24.95 12.03
N GLY A 6 -16.85 24.56 13.11
CA GLY A 6 -15.52 23.95 13.04
C GLY A 6 -15.53 22.60 12.36
N GLY A 7 -16.50 21.74 12.66
CA GLY A 7 -16.65 20.44 12.02
C GLY A 7 -16.93 20.53 10.52
N LYS A 8 -17.75 21.49 10.07
CA LYS A 8 -18.05 21.68 8.64
C LYS A 8 -16.80 22.13 7.86
N ARG A 9 -16.02 23.09 8.41
CA ARG A 9 -14.78 23.57 7.79
C ARG A 9 -13.74 22.44 7.67
N GLU A 10 -13.62 21.62 8.72
CA GLU A 10 -12.68 20.49 8.70
C GLU A 10 -13.10 19.44 7.68
N PHE A 11 -14.38 19.12 7.58
CA PHE A 11 -14.90 18.22 6.55
C PHE A 11 -14.63 18.73 5.13
N GLU A 12 -14.86 20.02 4.87
CA GLU A 12 -14.58 20.66 3.58
C GLU A 12 -13.07 20.61 3.25
N ARG A 13 -12.21 20.88 4.24
CA ARG A 13 -10.75 20.78 4.10
C ARG A 13 -10.31 19.35 3.73
N ARG A 14 -10.82 18.34 4.41
CA ARG A 14 -10.52 16.92 4.11
C ARG A 14 -10.95 16.53 2.70
N ARG A 15 -12.13 16.96 2.27
CA ARG A 15 -12.60 16.72 0.90
C ARG A 15 -11.71 17.39 -0.15
N GLU A 16 -11.27 18.60 0.13
CA GLU A 16 -10.39 19.34 -0.78
C GLU A 16 -9.00 18.68 -0.88
N ILE A 17 -8.47 18.14 0.22
CA ILE A 17 -7.24 17.33 0.21
C ILE A 17 -7.41 16.10 -0.70
N LEU A 18 -8.52 15.35 -0.55
CA LEU A 18 -8.81 14.19 -1.43
C LEU A 18 -8.84 14.60 -2.89
N ARG A 19 -9.58 15.65 -3.22
CA ARG A 19 -9.72 16.14 -4.58
C ARG A 19 -8.39 16.53 -5.19
N ARG A 20 -7.59 17.36 -4.52
CA ARG A 20 -6.29 17.82 -5.03
C ARG A 20 -5.29 16.68 -5.20
N LEU A 21 -5.30 15.70 -4.29
CA LEU A 21 -4.48 14.49 -4.45
C LEU A 21 -4.95 13.66 -5.65
N ALA A 22 -6.27 13.55 -5.90
CA ALA A 22 -6.79 12.84 -7.04
C ALA A 22 -6.45 13.53 -8.37
N ASP A 23 -6.51 14.86 -8.41
CA ASP A 23 -6.13 15.66 -9.58
C ASP A 23 -4.62 15.56 -9.87
N THR A 24 -3.79 15.54 -8.81
CA THR A 24 -2.33 15.47 -8.94
C THR A 24 -1.84 14.07 -9.32
N TYR A 25 -2.50 13.05 -8.82
CA TYR A 25 -2.18 11.63 -9.07
C TYR A 25 -3.46 10.91 -9.54
N PRO A 26 -3.85 11.08 -10.81
CA PRO A 26 -5.06 10.46 -11.35
C PRO A 26 -4.91 8.95 -11.45
N GLY A 27 -6.07 8.26 -11.41
CA GLY A 27 -6.14 6.81 -11.56
C GLY A 27 -6.69 6.08 -10.34
N SER A 28 -7.07 4.82 -10.55
CA SER A 28 -7.49 3.87 -9.52
C SER A 28 -6.31 3.37 -8.68
N ALA A 29 -6.59 2.70 -7.56
CA ALA A 29 -5.53 2.07 -6.75
C ALA A 29 -4.64 1.13 -7.59
N ARG A 30 -5.23 0.36 -8.50
CA ARG A 30 -4.48 -0.52 -9.42
C ARG A 30 -3.51 0.25 -10.32
N GLN A 31 -3.95 1.38 -10.87
CA GLN A 31 -3.13 2.20 -11.77
C GLN A 31 -2.03 2.98 -11.05
N LEU A 32 -2.24 3.30 -9.77
CA LEU A 32 -1.27 4.01 -8.93
C LEU A 32 -0.25 3.07 -8.27
N CYS A 33 -0.49 1.77 -8.31
CA CYS A 33 0.44 0.78 -7.78
C CYS A 33 1.67 0.68 -8.68
N GLU A 34 2.87 0.87 -8.11
CA GLU A 34 4.13 0.81 -8.84
C GLU A 34 4.69 -0.64 -8.94
N LEU A 35 4.06 -1.62 -8.26
CA LEU A 35 4.37 -3.04 -8.44
C LEU A 35 3.73 -3.57 -9.73
N GLU A 36 4.48 -4.37 -10.48
CA GLU A 36 4.00 -5.06 -11.69
C GLU A 36 3.40 -6.42 -11.32
N PHE A 37 2.20 -6.70 -11.79
CA PHE A 37 1.50 -7.96 -11.56
C PHE A 37 0.41 -8.20 -12.62
N ALA A 38 0.17 -9.45 -12.96
CA ALA A 38 -0.90 -9.85 -13.85
C ALA A 38 -2.21 -10.17 -13.10
N ASP A 39 -2.10 -10.79 -11.93
CA ASP A 39 -3.22 -11.31 -11.14
C ASP A 39 -3.03 -11.06 -9.63
N PRO A 40 -4.04 -11.35 -8.79
CA PRO A 40 -3.96 -11.16 -7.33
C PRO A 40 -2.84 -11.96 -6.65
N PHE A 41 -2.51 -13.14 -7.14
CA PHE A 41 -1.42 -13.96 -6.59
C PHE A 41 -0.06 -13.30 -6.81
N GLN A 42 0.20 -12.82 -8.02
CA GLN A 42 1.43 -12.10 -8.31
C GLN A 42 1.57 -10.83 -7.48
N LEU A 43 0.47 -10.07 -7.29
CA LEU A 43 0.48 -8.88 -6.41
C LEU A 43 0.79 -9.26 -4.97
N LEU A 44 0.19 -10.34 -4.44
CA LEU A 44 0.43 -10.81 -3.08
C LEU A 44 1.91 -11.15 -2.87
N VAL A 45 2.51 -11.92 -3.78
CA VAL A 45 3.93 -12.28 -3.74
C VAL A 45 4.82 -11.03 -3.86
N ALA A 46 4.54 -10.15 -4.83
CA ALA A 46 5.29 -8.91 -5.01
C ALA A 46 5.23 -8.02 -3.76
N THR A 47 4.06 -7.93 -3.10
CA THR A 47 3.88 -7.16 -1.87
C THR A 47 4.68 -7.75 -0.71
N ILE A 48 4.76 -9.08 -0.58
CA ILE A 48 5.62 -9.73 0.42
C ILE A 48 7.10 -9.39 0.16
N LEU A 49 7.52 -9.43 -1.10
CA LEU A 49 8.89 -9.10 -1.49
C LEU A 49 9.23 -7.62 -1.33
N SER A 50 8.25 -6.71 -1.35
CA SER A 50 8.46 -5.26 -1.23
C SER A 50 8.83 -4.79 0.18
N ALA A 51 8.74 -5.64 1.20
CA ALA A 51 9.15 -5.30 2.56
C ALA A 51 10.61 -4.81 2.59
N GLN A 52 10.83 -3.53 2.94
CA GLN A 52 12.14 -2.86 2.96
C GLN A 52 12.92 -2.96 1.63
N CYS A 53 12.21 -2.96 0.50
CA CYS A 53 12.78 -2.99 -0.84
C CYS A 53 12.06 -1.97 -1.74
N THR A 54 12.74 -1.46 -2.77
CA THR A 54 12.12 -0.56 -3.74
C THR A 54 11.25 -1.35 -4.73
N ASP A 55 10.17 -0.74 -5.19
CA ASP A 55 9.24 -1.39 -6.13
C ASP A 55 9.95 -1.77 -7.46
N GLU A 56 10.86 -0.91 -7.96
CA GLU A 56 11.70 -1.22 -9.13
C GLU A 56 12.50 -2.51 -8.97
N ARG A 57 13.12 -2.71 -7.80
CA ARG A 57 13.91 -3.92 -7.54
C ARG A 57 13.01 -5.15 -7.40
N VAL A 58 11.84 -4.98 -6.78
CA VAL A 58 10.84 -6.05 -6.70
C VAL A 58 10.40 -6.44 -8.11
N ASN A 59 10.07 -5.48 -8.97
CA ASN A 59 9.63 -5.74 -10.34
C ASN A 59 10.70 -6.47 -11.16
N MET A 60 11.98 -6.11 -11.02
CA MET A 60 13.06 -6.85 -11.68
C MET A 60 13.10 -8.32 -11.28
N VAL A 61 12.95 -8.59 -9.98
CA VAL A 61 13.00 -9.94 -9.41
C VAL A 61 11.75 -10.75 -9.75
N THR A 62 10.58 -10.14 -9.67
CA THR A 62 9.30 -10.84 -9.91
C THR A 62 9.11 -11.21 -11.38
N ARG A 63 9.67 -10.47 -12.33
CA ARG A 63 9.68 -10.85 -13.75
C ARG A 63 10.40 -12.21 -13.96
N ASP A 64 11.57 -12.42 -13.36
CA ASP A 64 12.28 -13.69 -13.42
C ASP A 64 11.53 -14.78 -12.64
N LEU A 65 11.04 -14.45 -11.43
CA LEU A 65 10.31 -15.40 -10.58
C LEU A 65 9.06 -15.94 -11.31
N PHE A 66 8.21 -15.07 -11.84
CA PHE A 66 6.96 -15.47 -12.47
C PHE A 66 7.14 -16.05 -13.89
N SER A 67 8.25 -15.77 -14.57
CA SER A 67 8.58 -16.47 -15.80
C SER A 67 8.88 -17.96 -15.58
N ARG A 68 9.42 -18.32 -14.43
CA ARG A 68 9.75 -19.71 -14.04
C ARG A 68 8.59 -20.39 -13.30
N TYR A 69 7.90 -19.65 -12.46
CA TYR A 69 6.83 -20.13 -11.58
C TYR A 69 5.58 -19.25 -11.75
N PRO A 70 4.81 -19.47 -12.84
CA PRO A 70 3.69 -18.58 -13.21
C PRO A 70 2.46 -18.71 -12.33
N SER A 71 2.33 -19.77 -11.53
CA SER A 71 1.16 -20.03 -10.69
C SER A 71 1.54 -20.34 -9.24
N ALA A 72 0.53 -20.34 -8.36
CA ALA A 72 0.70 -20.73 -6.96
C ALA A 72 1.21 -22.17 -6.83
N ASP A 73 0.67 -23.10 -7.63
CA ASP A 73 1.12 -24.50 -7.64
C ASP A 73 2.56 -24.63 -8.06
N ALA A 74 2.94 -23.95 -9.16
CA ALA A 74 4.31 -23.99 -9.66
C ALA A 74 5.30 -23.44 -8.63
N LEU A 75 4.96 -22.33 -7.96
CA LEU A 75 5.81 -21.70 -6.95
C LEU A 75 5.82 -22.49 -5.63
N ALA A 76 4.72 -23.13 -5.25
CA ALA A 76 4.66 -24.01 -4.10
C ALA A 76 5.55 -25.24 -4.23
N ALA A 77 5.70 -25.77 -5.47
CA ALA A 77 6.54 -26.92 -5.80
C ALA A 77 8.00 -26.53 -6.11
N ALA A 78 8.35 -25.25 -6.05
CA ALA A 78 9.67 -24.77 -6.43
C ALA A 78 10.77 -25.21 -5.44
N ASN A 79 11.99 -25.38 -5.94
CA ASN A 79 13.15 -25.63 -5.09
C ASN A 79 13.44 -24.37 -4.24
N PRO A 80 13.46 -24.47 -2.89
CA PRO A 80 13.69 -23.33 -2.01
C PRO A 80 14.99 -22.58 -2.29
N GLU A 81 16.08 -23.28 -2.59
CA GLU A 81 17.38 -22.66 -2.87
C GLU A 81 17.36 -21.85 -4.18
N GLU A 82 16.56 -22.29 -5.15
CA GLU A 82 16.38 -21.55 -6.39
C GLU A 82 15.55 -20.28 -6.16
N VAL A 83 14.46 -20.36 -5.39
CA VAL A 83 13.67 -19.19 -5.00
C VAL A 83 14.51 -18.20 -4.20
N GLU A 84 15.31 -18.68 -3.22
CA GLU A 84 16.22 -17.82 -2.47
C GLU A 84 17.21 -17.06 -3.40
N ARG A 85 17.77 -17.75 -4.38
CA ARG A 85 18.69 -17.17 -5.38
C ARG A 85 18.02 -16.08 -6.21
N ILE A 86 16.78 -16.32 -6.66
CA ILE A 86 16.02 -15.35 -7.46
C ILE A 86 15.68 -14.11 -6.61
N VAL A 87 15.18 -14.30 -5.38
CA VAL A 87 14.72 -13.18 -4.54
C VAL A 87 15.84 -12.51 -3.76
N TYR A 88 17.09 -13.02 -3.84
CA TYR A 88 18.26 -12.48 -3.14
C TYR A 88 18.40 -10.95 -3.23
N PRO A 89 18.19 -10.29 -4.40
CA PRO A 89 18.37 -8.85 -4.51
C PRO A 89 17.37 -8.02 -3.70
N THR A 90 16.29 -8.63 -3.18
CA THR A 90 15.27 -7.90 -2.39
C THR A 90 15.65 -7.69 -0.93
N GLY A 91 16.77 -8.27 -0.45
CA GLY A 91 17.15 -8.27 0.96
C GLY A 91 16.27 -9.19 1.82
N PHE A 92 16.77 -9.61 2.99
CA PHE A 92 16.07 -10.58 3.86
C PHE A 92 15.55 -11.82 3.12
N PHE A 93 16.28 -12.21 2.08
CA PHE A 93 15.84 -13.13 1.03
C PHE A 93 15.40 -14.50 1.56
N ARG A 94 16.07 -15.07 2.59
CA ARG A 94 15.70 -16.37 3.16
C ARG A 94 14.30 -16.33 3.79
N ALA A 95 14.03 -15.30 4.60
CA ALA A 95 12.71 -15.15 5.21
C ALA A 95 11.62 -14.84 4.17
N LYS A 96 11.96 -14.04 3.14
CA LYS A 96 11.05 -13.74 2.03
C LYS A 96 10.76 -14.97 1.17
N ALA A 97 11.77 -15.74 0.80
CA ALA A 97 11.60 -16.99 0.06
C ALA A 97 10.73 -17.98 0.83
N ALA A 98 11.01 -18.17 2.12
CA ALA A 98 10.20 -19.04 2.96
C ALA A 98 8.72 -18.58 3.05
N ASN A 99 8.47 -17.26 3.17
CA ASN A 99 7.11 -16.73 3.19
C ASN A 99 6.42 -16.87 1.84
N VAL A 100 7.13 -16.62 0.74
CA VAL A 100 6.61 -16.77 -0.62
C VAL A 100 6.22 -18.23 -0.88
N LEU A 101 7.08 -19.20 -0.56
CA LEU A 101 6.77 -20.62 -0.72
C LEU A 101 5.56 -21.05 0.13
N LYS A 102 5.50 -20.62 1.40
CA LYS A 102 4.37 -20.95 2.29
C LYS A 102 3.05 -20.33 1.82
N VAL A 103 3.07 -19.07 1.39
CA VAL A 103 1.84 -18.43 0.91
C VAL A 103 1.39 -19.04 -0.41
N SER A 104 2.33 -19.44 -1.27
CA SER A 104 2.03 -20.14 -2.53
C SER A 104 1.36 -21.49 -2.27
N ALA A 105 1.86 -22.28 -1.31
CA ALA A 105 1.23 -23.53 -0.93
C ALA A 105 -0.19 -23.32 -0.39
N ALA A 106 -0.38 -22.31 0.49
CA ALA A 106 -1.70 -22.01 1.04
C ALA A 106 -2.70 -21.52 -0.02
N VAL A 107 -2.23 -20.80 -1.07
CA VAL A 107 -3.07 -20.39 -2.20
C VAL A 107 -3.34 -21.58 -3.13
N ALA A 108 -2.36 -22.43 -3.39
CA ALA A 108 -2.52 -23.64 -4.19
C ALA A 108 -3.56 -24.59 -3.59
N GLU A 109 -3.55 -24.80 -2.25
CA GLU A 109 -4.57 -25.58 -1.52
C GLU A 109 -6.00 -25.01 -1.70
N ARG A 110 -6.13 -23.76 -2.08
CA ARG A 110 -7.40 -23.07 -2.40
C ARG A 110 -7.71 -23.08 -3.91
N GLY A 111 -7.07 -23.94 -4.68
CA GLY A 111 -7.24 -23.99 -6.14
C GLY A 111 -6.61 -22.81 -6.88
N GLY A 112 -5.63 -22.13 -6.28
CA GLY A 112 -4.96 -20.96 -6.88
C GLY A 112 -5.68 -19.63 -6.59
N GLU A 113 -6.78 -19.63 -5.86
CA GLU A 113 -7.56 -18.42 -5.56
C GLU A 113 -7.03 -17.68 -4.33
N VAL A 114 -6.70 -16.40 -4.52
CA VAL A 114 -6.36 -15.49 -3.42
C VAL A 114 -7.64 -14.97 -2.78
N PRO A 115 -7.80 -15.08 -1.46
CA PRO A 115 -8.97 -14.53 -0.78
C PRO A 115 -9.04 -13.01 -0.90
N SER A 116 -10.25 -12.46 -0.89
CA SER A 116 -10.52 -11.02 -1.02
C SER A 116 -10.91 -10.33 0.29
N THR A 117 -11.03 -11.08 1.40
CA THR A 117 -11.40 -10.52 2.70
C THR A 117 -10.19 -10.32 3.61
N MET A 118 -10.26 -9.32 4.51
CA MET A 118 -9.20 -9.05 5.49
C MET A 118 -8.96 -10.26 6.39
N GLU A 119 -10.04 -10.89 6.86
CA GLU A 119 -10.02 -12.01 7.79
C GLU A 119 -9.28 -13.23 7.21
N GLU A 120 -9.49 -13.51 5.95
CA GLU A 120 -8.86 -14.65 5.28
C GLU A 120 -7.42 -14.34 4.87
N LEU A 121 -7.18 -13.13 4.33
CA LEU A 121 -5.84 -12.72 3.90
C LEU A 121 -4.82 -12.74 5.05
N VAL A 122 -5.19 -12.25 6.23
CA VAL A 122 -4.25 -12.22 7.38
C VAL A 122 -3.99 -13.61 7.98
N ARG A 123 -4.75 -14.63 7.58
CA ARG A 123 -4.47 -16.04 7.94
C ARG A 123 -3.40 -16.66 7.05
N LEU A 124 -3.13 -16.05 5.89
CA LEU A 124 -2.10 -16.55 5.00
C LEU A 124 -0.70 -16.31 5.58
N PRO A 125 0.24 -17.25 5.42
CA PRO A 125 1.60 -17.12 5.93
C PRO A 125 2.29 -15.87 5.40
N GLY A 126 2.88 -15.06 6.29
CA GLY A 126 3.61 -13.85 5.91
C GLY A 126 2.73 -12.66 5.47
N VAL A 127 1.42 -12.77 5.58
CA VAL A 127 0.48 -11.71 5.22
C VAL A 127 0.02 -10.96 6.46
N GLY A 128 0.51 -9.74 6.63
CA GLY A 128 0.03 -8.82 7.65
C GLY A 128 -1.08 -7.90 7.14
N ARG A 129 -1.69 -7.13 8.05
CA ARG A 129 -2.78 -6.18 7.75
C ARG A 129 -2.46 -5.23 6.60
N LYS A 130 -1.23 -4.69 6.54
CA LYS A 130 -0.83 -3.81 5.45
C LYS A 130 -0.84 -4.53 4.10
N THR A 131 -0.26 -5.74 4.03
CA THR A 131 -0.25 -6.56 2.80
C THR A 131 -1.69 -6.90 2.37
N ALA A 132 -2.54 -7.29 3.31
CA ALA A 132 -3.95 -7.56 3.04
C ALA A 132 -4.66 -6.33 2.46
N ASN A 133 -4.49 -5.15 3.04
CA ASN A 133 -5.07 -3.90 2.52
C ASN A 133 -4.59 -3.57 1.10
N VAL A 134 -3.31 -3.83 0.77
CA VAL A 134 -2.80 -3.65 -0.60
C VAL A 134 -3.53 -4.59 -1.56
N VAL A 135 -3.61 -5.87 -1.22
CA VAL A 135 -4.28 -6.87 -2.09
C VAL A 135 -5.76 -6.52 -2.28
N ILE A 136 -6.47 -6.20 -1.19
CA ILE A 136 -7.88 -5.82 -1.22
C ILE A 136 -8.10 -4.62 -2.15
N SER A 137 -7.35 -3.54 -1.96
CA SER A 137 -7.59 -2.30 -2.68
C SER A 137 -7.03 -2.29 -4.10
N VAL A 138 -5.92 -2.97 -4.35
CA VAL A 138 -5.23 -2.92 -5.65
C VAL A 138 -5.67 -4.05 -6.58
N ALA A 139 -5.80 -5.28 -6.08
CA ALA A 139 -6.19 -6.42 -6.91
C ALA A 139 -7.71 -6.53 -7.08
N PHE A 140 -8.45 -6.30 -6.00
CA PHE A 140 -9.90 -6.51 -6.00
C PHE A 140 -10.70 -5.21 -6.15
N GLY A 141 -10.08 -4.04 -5.96
CA GLY A 141 -10.80 -2.75 -6.04
C GLY A 141 -11.76 -2.51 -4.87
N GLU A 142 -11.66 -3.33 -3.83
CA GLU A 142 -12.49 -3.25 -2.63
C GLU A 142 -11.93 -2.23 -1.61
N PRO A 143 -12.74 -1.75 -0.68
CA PRO A 143 -12.28 -0.79 0.32
C PRO A 143 -11.14 -1.33 1.19
N GLY A 144 -9.97 -0.73 1.06
CA GLY A 144 -8.77 -1.05 1.81
C GLY A 144 -7.83 0.16 1.84
N LEU A 145 -7.19 0.42 2.98
CA LEU A 145 -6.31 1.57 3.16
C LEU A 145 -4.97 1.12 3.76
N PRO A 146 -4.00 0.72 2.92
CA PRO A 146 -2.68 0.33 3.41
C PRO A 146 -1.96 1.50 4.05
N VAL A 147 -1.59 1.38 5.33
CA VAL A 147 -0.88 2.43 6.07
C VAL A 147 0.59 2.08 6.19
N ASP A 148 1.42 2.78 5.43
CA ASP A 148 2.87 2.71 5.49
C ASP A 148 3.47 3.95 6.19
N THR A 149 4.79 4.05 6.24
CA THR A 149 5.50 5.17 6.85
C THR A 149 5.20 6.51 6.16
N HIS A 150 4.89 6.53 4.86
CA HIS A 150 4.48 7.73 4.14
C HIS A 150 3.08 8.16 4.57
N VAL A 151 2.13 7.23 4.60
CA VAL A 151 0.76 7.50 5.06
C VAL A 151 0.76 8.00 6.50
N VAL A 152 1.48 7.33 7.42
CA VAL A 152 1.64 7.80 8.82
C VAL A 152 2.13 9.24 8.86
N ARG A 153 3.22 9.54 8.14
CA ARG A 153 3.83 10.87 8.14
C ARG A 153 2.90 11.95 7.57
N LEU A 154 2.33 11.69 6.41
CA LEU A 154 1.50 12.67 5.72
C LEU A 154 0.18 12.90 6.44
N SER A 155 -0.46 11.86 6.94
CA SER A 155 -1.71 11.98 7.70
C SER A 155 -1.52 12.84 8.94
N LYS A 156 -0.37 12.72 9.63
CA LYS A 156 -0.01 13.60 10.77
C LYS A 156 0.27 15.02 10.31
N ARG A 157 1.10 15.22 9.28
CA ARG A 157 1.43 16.57 8.78
C ARG A 157 0.21 17.33 8.27
N LEU A 158 -0.70 16.62 7.60
CA LEU A 158 -1.95 17.18 7.10
C LEU A 158 -3.01 17.36 8.19
N GLY A 159 -2.73 16.96 9.43
CA GLY A 159 -3.69 17.05 10.53
C GLY A 159 -4.93 16.15 10.34
N LEU A 160 -4.79 15.05 9.59
CA LEU A 160 -5.88 14.08 9.39
C LEU A 160 -6.01 13.12 10.56
N THR A 161 -4.93 12.96 11.34
CA THR A 161 -4.84 12.13 12.56
C THR A 161 -3.79 12.69 13.52
N LEU A 162 -3.94 12.38 14.79
CA LEU A 162 -2.91 12.58 15.81
C LEU A 162 -2.19 11.28 16.15
N SER A 163 -2.70 10.15 15.71
CA SER A 163 -2.14 8.83 16.00
C SER A 163 -0.83 8.57 15.27
N GLY A 164 0.04 7.77 15.88
CA GLY A 164 1.20 7.16 15.24
C GLY A 164 1.02 5.67 14.91
N ASP A 165 -0.09 5.10 15.38
CA ASP A 165 -0.42 3.68 15.20
C ASP A 165 -1.11 3.47 13.84
N PRO A 166 -0.54 2.60 12.95
CA PRO A 166 -1.10 2.38 11.63
C PRO A 166 -2.55 1.88 11.62
N VAL A 167 -2.94 1.04 12.59
CA VAL A 167 -4.30 0.49 12.67
C VAL A 167 -5.30 1.58 13.06
N LYS A 168 -4.92 2.44 14.00
CA LYS A 168 -5.76 3.58 14.39
C LYS A 168 -5.88 4.59 13.25
N ILE A 169 -4.77 4.88 12.54
CA ILE A 169 -4.78 5.77 11.36
C ILE A 169 -5.72 5.22 10.28
N GLU A 170 -5.62 3.93 9.97
CA GLU A 170 -6.52 3.26 9.03
C GLU A 170 -7.98 3.48 9.44
N ALA A 171 -8.35 3.17 10.68
CA ALA A 171 -9.71 3.32 11.18
C ALA A 171 -10.19 4.78 11.14
N GLU A 172 -9.35 5.75 11.56
CA GLU A 172 -9.67 7.16 11.52
C GLU A 172 -9.89 7.67 10.09
N LEU A 173 -9.03 7.31 9.14
CA LEU A 173 -9.18 7.71 7.75
C LEU A 173 -10.41 7.05 7.10
N MET A 174 -10.61 5.76 7.32
CA MET A 174 -11.78 5.03 6.81
C MET A 174 -13.11 5.56 7.34
N SER A 175 -13.12 6.25 8.48
CA SER A 175 -14.36 6.79 9.06
C SER A 175 -14.97 7.95 8.26
N TRP A 176 -14.22 8.60 7.37
CA TRP A 176 -14.68 9.77 6.61
C TRP A 176 -14.32 9.73 5.12
N VAL A 177 -13.39 8.88 4.72
CA VAL A 177 -13.03 8.67 3.31
C VAL A 177 -14.12 7.81 2.65
N PRO A 178 -14.62 8.17 1.47
CA PRO A 178 -15.52 7.30 0.72
C PRO A 178 -14.87 5.93 0.49
N PRO A 179 -15.57 4.81 0.75
CA PRO A 179 -14.99 3.48 0.64
C PRO A 179 -14.25 3.22 -0.67
N ALA A 180 -14.82 3.63 -1.80
CA ALA A 180 -14.22 3.47 -3.12
C ALA A 180 -12.93 4.30 -3.35
N GLU A 181 -12.67 5.31 -2.52
CA GLU A 181 -11.48 6.18 -2.62
C GLU A 181 -10.35 5.79 -1.66
N SER A 182 -10.61 4.86 -0.72
CA SER A 182 -9.69 4.54 0.37
C SER A 182 -8.33 4.03 -0.12
N GLY A 183 -8.30 3.07 -1.02
CA GLY A 183 -7.06 2.56 -1.62
C GLY A 183 -6.34 3.63 -2.44
N GLY A 184 -7.10 4.38 -3.23
CA GLY A 184 -6.57 5.50 -4.01
C GLY A 184 -5.92 6.59 -3.14
N LEU A 185 -6.58 7.00 -2.04
CA LEU A 185 -6.01 7.96 -1.09
C LEU A 185 -4.69 7.48 -0.52
N SER A 186 -4.62 6.23 -0.05
CA SER A 186 -3.40 5.68 0.51
C SER A 186 -2.23 5.76 -0.48
N LEU A 187 -2.42 5.28 -1.71
CA LEU A 187 -1.37 5.29 -2.73
C LEU A 187 -0.98 6.72 -3.14
N ARG A 188 -1.94 7.64 -3.23
CA ARG A 188 -1.65 9.07 -3.47
C ARG A 188 -0.82 9.70 -2.36
N LEU A 189 -1.10 9.38 -1.11
CA LEU A 189 -0.28 9.82 0.02
C LEU A 189 1.15 9.24 -0.05
N ILE A 190 1.29 7.97 -0.46
CA ILE A 190 2.60 7.35 -0.66
C ILE A 190 3.36 8.08 -1.76
N LEU A 191 2.76 8.28 -2.94
CA LEU A 191 3.38 8.98 -4.06
C LEU A 191 3.75 10.42 -3.71
N HIS A 192 2.84 11.16 -3.06
CA HIS A 192 3.10 12.52 -2.60
C HIS A 192 4.24 12.56 -1.56
N GLY A 193 4.29 11.57 -0.70
CA GLY A 193 5.35 11.41 0.29
C GLY A 193 6.73 11.08 -0.29
N ARG A 194 6.76 10.35 -1.40
CA ARG A 194 8.00 10.05 -2.15
C ARG A 194 8.49 11.26 -2.94
N ARG A 195 7.60 11.97 -3.60
CA ARG A 195 7.91 13.01 -4.58
C ARG A 195 8.04 14.40 -3.97
N VAL A 196 7.10 14.82 -3.13
CA VAL A 196 6.97 16.18 -2.63
C VAL A 196 7.19 16.26 -1.11
N CYS A 197 6.36 15.61 -0.32
CA CYS A 197 6.41 15.71 1.15
C CYS A 197 7.44 14.76 1.76
N LYS A 198 8.73 14.93 1.40
CA LYS A 198 9.84 14.12 1.88
C LYS A 198 10.02 14.22 3.41
N ALA A 199 10.62 13.19 4.04
CA ALA A 199 10.76 13.13 5.48
C ALA A 199 11.60 14.29 6.06
N LYS A 200 12.79 14.54 5.50
CA LYS A 200 13.74 15.55 6.00
C LYS A 200 13.55 16.94 5.37
N LYS A 201 13.23 17.01 4.09
CA LYS A 201 13.11 18.28 3.34
C LYS A 201 11.84 18.23 2.49
N PRO A 202 10.66 18.50 3.08
CA PRO A 202 9.42 18.60 2.31
C PRO A 202 9.49 19.83 1.40
N ASP A 203 9.09 19.66 0.15
CA ASP A 203 8.97 20.78 -0.80
C ASP A 203 7.58 21.43 -0.65
N CYS A 204 7.44 22.26 0.38
CA CYS A 204 6.18 22.94 0.64
C CYS A 204 5.87 24.04 -0.38
N ALA A 205 6.88 24.61 -1.04
CA ALA A 205 6.70 25.66 -2.04
C ALA A 205 5.99 25.13 -3.31
N SER A 206 6.27 23.88 -3.71
CA SER A 206 5.61 23.22 -4.84
C SER A 206 4.40 22.36 -4.45
N CYS A 207 4.06 22.29 -3.16
CA CYS A 207 3.06 21.38 -2.66
C CYS A 207 1.64 21.90 -2.91
N VAL A 208 0.85 21.13 -3.64
CA VAL A 208 -0.57 21.43 -3.95
C VAL A 208 -1.48 21.46 -2.71
N LEU A 209 -0.98 21.03 -1.56
CA LEU A 209 -1.70 20.98 -0.28
C LEU A 209 -1.18 22.03 0.72
N ALA A 210 -0.25 22.89 0.36
CA ALA A 210 0.45 23.77 1.30
C ALA A 210 -0.51 24.66 2.11
N ASP A 211 -1.50 25.25 1.45
CA ASP A 211 -2.51 26.12 2.06
C ASP A 211 -3.51 25.38 2.98
N LEU A 212 -3.61 24.05 2.82
CA LEU A 212 -4.48 23.17 3.63
C LEU A 212 -3.71 22.44 4.74
N CYS A 213 -2.37 22.55 4.74
CA CYS A 213 -1.50 21.77 5.60
C CYS A 213 -1.09 22.55 6.85
N PRO A 214 -1.49 22.14 8.07
CA PRO A 214 -1.07 22.82 9.29
C PRO A 214 0.43 22.73 9.59
N SER A 215 1.15 21.82 8.92
CA SER A 215 2.59 21.65 9.05
C SER A 215 3.37 22.25 7.88
N ALA A 216 2.73 23.03 7.00
CA ALA A 216 3.43 23.68 5.91
C ALA A 216 4.48 24.67 6.46
N ILE A 217 5.69 24.58 5.92
CA ILE A 217 6.76 25.53 6.21
C ILE A 217 6.61 26.67 5.22
N ALA A 218 6.46 27.90 5.71
CA ALA A 218 6.48 29.08 4.84
C ALA A 218 7.79 29.15 4.05
N PRO A 219 7.74 29.55 2.78
CA PRO A 219 8.94 29.73 1.96
C PRO A 219 9.90 30.77 2.52
#